data_8826c1f537685474f076c5d1bac8d7ff
#
_entry.id   8826c1f537685474f076c5d1bac8d7ff
#
_cell.length_a   1.000
_cell.length_b   1.000
_cell.length_c   1.000
_cell.angle_alpha   90.00
_cell.angle_beta   90.00
_cell.angle_gamma   90.00
#
_symmetry.space_group_name_H-M   'P 1'
#
loop_
_entity.id
_entity.type
_entity.pdbx_description
1 polymer ?
#
loop_
_entity_poly.entity_id
_entity_poly.type
_entity_poly.pdbx_seq_one_letter_code
_entity_poly.pdbx_strand_id
1 'polypeptide(L)'
;PAVINHSLTGNLLLYTDGVRVYDGSGEIMSGAIDLNGDAAVNQTALACPSPDDADRYIVFTNASELSAEDELQYSIVDLSAQGNGSLDAPLGEVVSNNNSVGLFSPAEGMTVVQSATNSSLSWLIAQNRGTHAFYVYKITNDGVDPEPVSILDPFTTDIREFEAAHMSMNPVYSILAVAPKTGLRNVMLMNFNDTSGVLSFNSQILNTGFPDDAKQNIYDAEWSNDGSKLYLSRYGAFNELSGDLYLFDLTDSLNLIQSILPDP
;
A
#
# COMPACT_ATOMS: atom_id res chain seq x y z
N PRO A 1 -8.23 -3.90 -4.75
CA PRO A 1 -8.07 -5.36 -4.76
C PRO A 1 -6.60 -5.75 -4.61
N ALA A 2 -6.34 -6.94 -4.03
CA ALA A 2 -5.01 -7.54 -3.97
C ALA A 2 -5.04 -8.96 -4.56
N VAL A 3 -3.91 -9.38 -5.16
CA VAL A 3 -3.76 -10.69 -5.82
C VAL A 3 -2.43 -11.29 -5.41
N ILE A 4 -2.43 -12.56 -5.05
CA ILE A 4 -1.23 -13.33 -4.77
C ILE A 4 -1.12 -14.50 -5.73
N ASN A 5 0.02 -14.58 -6.38
CA ASN A 5 0.38 -15.68 -7.28
C ASN A 5 1.57 -16.45 -6.73
N HIS A 6 1.61 -17.73 -7.03
CA HIS A 6 2.78 -18.58 -6.71
C HIS A 6 4.00 -18.10 -7.49
N SER A 7 5.08 -17.77 -6.76
CA SER A 7 6.27 -17.10 -7.32
C SER A 7 6.96 -17.83 -8.46
N LEU A 8 6.92 -19.17 -8.47
CA LEU A 8 7.60 -19.99 -9.49
C LEU A 8 6.68 -20.39 -10.66
N THR A 9 5.39 -20.64 -10.38
CA THR A 9 4.45 -21.15 -11.40
C THR A 9 3.57 -20.09 -12.01
N GLY A 10 3.41 -18.95 -11.31
CA GLY A 10 2.47 -17.89 -11.67
C GLY A 10 1.00 -18.24 -11.41
N ASN A 11 0.71 -19.42 -10.85
CA ASN A 11 -0.66 -19.82 -10.55
C ASN A 11 -1.26 -18.89 -9.48
N LEU A 12 -2.53 -18.57 -9.65
CA LEU A 12 -3.30 -17.82 -8.67
C LEU A 12 -3.38 -18.62 -7.36
N LEU A 13 -3.03 -18.01 -6.24
CA LEU A 13 -3.18 -18.58 -4.91
C LEU A 13 -4.42 -18.02 -4.21
N LEU A 14 -4.55 -16.71 -4.19
CA LEU A 14 -5.71 -16.01 -3.64
C LEU A 14 -5.85 -14.63 -4.28
N TYR A 15 -7.05 -14.07 -4.19
CA TYR A 15 -7.29 -12.64 -4.42
C TYR A 15 -8.38 -12.12 -3.47
N THR A 16 -8.43 -10.80 -3.33
CA THR A 16 -9.43 -10.13 -2.50
C THR A 16 -9.90 -8.82 -3.13
N ASP A 17 -11.18 -8.53 -2.98
CA ASP A 17 -11.79 -7.24 -3.28
C ASP A 17 -11.81 -6.30 -2.05
N GLY A 18 -11.30 -6.78 -0.91
CA GLY A 18 -11.33 -6.10 0.38
C GLY A 18 -12.53 -6.47 1.25
N VAL A 19 -13.56 -7.06 0.66
CA VAL A 19 -14.76 -7.54 1.39
C VAL A 19 -14.71 -9.05 1.57
N ARG A 20 -14.13 -9.77 0.60
CA ARG A 20 -14.02 -11.23 0.58
C ARG A 20 -12.63 -11.66 0.15
N VAL A 21 -12.23 -12.84 0.60
CA VAL A 21 -11.06 -13.55 0.06
C VAL A 21 -11.56 -14.69 -0.81
N TYR A 22 -10.95 -14.83 -1.98
CA TYR A 22 -11.23 -15.90 -2.93
C TYR A 22 -10.00 -16.78 -3.06
N ASP A 23 -10.21 -18.09 -3.18
CA ASP A 23 -9.15 -19.06 -3.37
C ASP A 23 -8.66 -19.16 -4.83
N GLY A 24 -7.67 -20.00 -5.09
CA GLY A 24 -7.11 -20.20 -6.43
C GLY A 24 -8.08 -20.78 -7.45
N SER A 25 -9.24 -21.32 -7.04
CA SER A 25 -10.31 -21.76 -7.93
C SER A 25 -11.32 -20.66 -8.27
N GLY A 26 -11.26 -19.52 -7.56
CA GLY A 26 -12.18 -18.39 -7.71
C GLY A 26 -13.42 -18.47 -6.84
N GLU A 27 -13.51 -19.44 -5.94
CA GLU A 27 -14.59 -19.56 -4.96
C GLU A 27 -14.25 -18.75 -3.69
N ILE A 28 -15.27 -18.36 -2.93
CA ILE A 28 -15.05 -17.71 -1.62
C ILE A 28 -14.28 -18.69 -0.74
N MET A 29 -13.12 -18.24 -0.24
CA MET A 29 -12.23 -19.06 0.58
C MET A 29 -12.94 -19.48 1.88
N SER A 30 -12.73 -20.73 2.29
CA SER A 30 -13.24 -21.23 3.57
C SER A 30 -12.79 -20.31 4.72
N GLY A 31 -13.65 -20.13 5.72
CA GLY A 31 -13.38 -19.26 6.87
C GLY A 31 -13.44 -17.75 6.59
N ALA A 32 -13.56 -17.32 5.33
CA ALA A 32 -13.69 -15.91 4.99
C ALA A 32 -15.08 -15.42 5.44
N ILE A 33 -15.08 -14.54 6.44
CA ILE A 33 -16.22 -13.73 6.83
C ILE A 33 -16.11 -12.39 6.11
N ASP A 34 -17.17 -11.61 6.03
CA ASP A 34 -17.12 -10.26 5.43
C ASP A 34 -15.98 -9.46 6.09
N LEU A 35 -14.99 -9.09 5.27
CA LEU A 35 -13.86 -8.29 5.68
C LEU A 35 -14.28 -6.82 5.75
N ASN A 36 -13.56 -6.03 6.54
CA ASN A 36 -13.88 -4.62 6.77
C ASN A 36 -13.42 -3.66 5.67
N GLY A 37 -13.13 -4.15 4.48
CA GLY A 37 -12.75 -3.29 3.36
C GLY A 37 -13.95 -2.63 2.68
N ASP A 38 -13.72 -1.46 2.08
CA ASP A 38 -14.73 -0.73 1.32
C ASP A 38 -14.25 -0.48 -0.12
N ALA A 39 -15.06 -0.87 -1.10
CA ALA A 39 -14.76 -0.68 -2.51
C ALA A 39 -14.68 0.80 -2.94
N ALA A 40 -15.12 1.73 -2.10
CA ALA A 40 -15.06 3.17 -2.35
C ALA A 40 -13.65 3.76 -2.09
N VAL A 41 -12.77 3.06 -1.37
CA VAL A 41 -11.39 3.51 -1.13
C VAL A 41 -10.46 3.03 -2.24
N ASN A 42 -9.42 3.83 -2.58
CA ASN A 42 -8.49 3.52 -3.66
C ASN A 42 -7.70 2.24 -3.39
N GLN A 43 -7.21 2.06 -2.17
CA GLN A 43 -6.50 0.85 -1.74
C GLN A 43 -7.31 0.12 -0.67
N THR A 44 -8.36 -0.59 -1.11
CA THR A 44 -9.26 -1.36 -0.24
C THR A 44 -8.54 -2.47 0.51
N ALA A 45 -7.56 -3.12 -0.13
CA ALA A 45 -6.83 -4.24 0.44
C ALA A 45 -5.38 -4.29 -0.04
N LEU A 46 -4.52 -4.84 0.83
CA LEU A 46 -3.14 -5.20 0.54
C LEU A 46 -2.89 -6.61 1.08
N ALA A 47 -2.23 -7.47 0.30
CA ALA A 47 -1.86 -8.80 0.75
C ALA A 47 -0.34 -8.99 0.68
N CYS A 48 0.23 -9.63 1.68
CA CYS A 48 1.66 -9.94 1.72
C CYS A 48 1.90 -11.32 2.35
N PRO A 49 3.05 -11.99 2.05
CA PRO A 49 3.46 -13.17 2.76
C PRO A 49 3.64 -12.90 4.26
N SER A 50 3.29 -13.86 5.10
CA SER A 50 3.67 -13.84 6.52
C SER A 50 5.18 -14.09 6.62
N PRO A 51 5.92 -13.36 7.48
CA PRO A 51 7.32 -13.67 7.72
C PRO A 51 7.52 -15.12 8.22
N ASP A 52 8.56 -15.80 7.71
CA ASP A 52 8.96 -17.18 8.07
C ASP A 52 7.92 -18.27 7.80
N ASP A 53 6.81 -17.98 7.13
CA ASP A 53 5.80 -18.98 6.79
C ASP A 53 5.37 -18.81 5.34
N ALA A 54 5.83 -19.69 4.47
CA ALA A 54 5.58 -19.62 3.01
C ALA A 54 4.12 -19.90 2.64
N ASP A 55 3.37 -20.57 3.51
CA ASP A 55 1.97 -20.94 3.29
C ASP A 55 0.99 -19.95 3.92
N ARG A 56 1.50 -18.96 4.69
CA ARG A 56 0.67 -17.95 5.32
C ARG A 56 0.77 -16.60 4.65
N TYR A 57 -0.37 -15.93 4.60
CA TYR A 57 -0.50 -14.58 4.07
C TYR A 57 -1.31 -13.70 5.02
N ILE A 58 -0.95 -12.43 5.05
CA ILE A 58 -1.67 -11.41 5.80
C ILE A 58 -2.39 -10.53 4.77
N VAL A 59 -3.69 -10.38 4.94
CA VAL A 59 -4.56 -9.54 4.12
C VAL A 59 -4.99 -8.36 4.96
N PHE A 60 -4.48 -7.17 4.66
CA PHE A 60 -4.92 -5.92 5.25
C PHE A 60 -6.15 -5.40 4.53
N THR A 61 -7.08 -4.83 5.28
CA THR A 61 -8.29 -4.22 4.75
C THR A 61 -8.50 -2.84 5.34
N ASN A 62 -8.88 -1.92 4.46
CA ASN A 62 -9.07 -0.52 4.77
C ASN A 62 -10.55 -0.16 4.59
N ALA A 63 -11.21 0.26 5.68
CA ALA A 63 -12.57 0.74 5.67
C ALA A 63 -12.65 2.18 5.16
N SER A 64 -13.81 2.57 4.64
CA SER A 64 -14.05 3.96 4.30
C SER A 64 -14.28 4.81 5.57
N GLU A 65 -14.03 6.12 5.43
CA GLU A 65 -14.32 7.10 6.48
C GLU A 65 -15.80 7.17 6.89
N LEU A 66 -16.67 6.58 6.08
CA LEU A 66 -18.11 6.49 6.36
C LEU A 66 -18.47 5.20 7.10
N SER A 67 -17.51 4.28 7.28
CA SER A 67 -17.73 3.05 8.03
C SER A 67 -17.84 3.35 9.52
N ALA A 68 -18.71 2.58 10.21
CA ALA A 68 -18.79 2.63 11.68
C ALA A 68 -17.50 2.11 12.36
N GLU A 69 -16.74 1.29 11.64
CA GLU A 69 -15.48 0.71 12.07
C GLU A 69 -14.34 1.30 11.22
N ASP A 70 -14.04 2.58 11.44
CA ASP A 70 -12.98 3.33 10.77
C ASP A 70 -11.60 2.94 11.35
N GLU A 71 -11.21 1.70 11.09
CA GLU A 71 -9.97 1.10 11.60
C GLU A 71 -9.29 0.24 10.51
N LEU A 72 -7.96 0.29 10.46
CA LEU A 72 -7.17 -0.62 9.66
C LEU A 72 -7.16 -2.01 10.33
N GLN A 73 -7.58 -3.03 9.58
CA GLN A 73 -7.66 -4.40 10.06
C GLN A 73 -6.85 -5.35 9.20
N TYR A 74 -6.61 -6.55 9.71
CA TYR A 74 -5.97 -7.61 8.95
C TYR A 74 -6.61 -8.97 9.23
N SER A 75 -6.51 -9.85 8.24
CA SER A 75 -6.91 -11.26 8.34
C SER A 75 -5.74 -12.16 7.97
N ILE A 76 -5.71 -13.37 8.52
CA ILE A 76 -4.65 -14.34 8.24
C ILE A 76 -5.23 -15.47 7.39
N VAL A 77 -4.55 -15.75 6.27
CA VAL A 77 -4.84 -16.87 5.36
C VAL A 77 -3.76 -17.93 5.54
N ASP A 78 -4.16 -19.19 5.67
CA ASP A 78 -3.28 -20.35 5.69
C ASP A 78 -3.58 -21.22 4.45
N LEU A 79 -2.67 -21.23 3.48
CA LEU A 79 -2.82 -21.98 2.23
C LEU A 79 -2.59 -23.49 2.41
N SER A 80 -1.98 -23.91 3.52
CA SER A 80 -1.80 -25.34 3.85
C SER A 80 -3.09 -25.98 4.38
N ALA A 81 -4.05 -25.16 4.82
CA ALA A 81 -5.36 -25.64 5.26
C ALA A 81 -6.16 -26.18 4.07
N GLN A 82 -6.93 -27.24 4.27
CA GLN A 82 -7.72 -27.87 3.22
C GLN A 82 -8.66 -26.89 2.52
N GLY A 83 -9.39 -26.09 3.30
CA GLY A 83 -10.37 -25.12 2.78
C GLY A 83 -11.40 -25.78 1.87
N ASN A 84 -11.63 -25.18 0.71
CA ASN A 84 -12.53 -25.72 -0.34
C ASN A 84 -11.89 -26.86 -1.15
N GLY A 85 -10.60 -27.14 -0.95
CA GLY A 85 -9.86 -28.17 -1.66
C GLY A 85 -9.96 -29.56 -1.03
N SER A 86 -8.89 -30.34 -1.20
CA SER A 86 -8.72 -31.64 -0.58
C SER A 86 -7.43 -31.69 0.24
N LEU A 87 -7.24 -32.76 1.01
CA LEU A 87 -6.00 -32.93 1.80
C LEU A 87 -4.74 -32.99 0.91
N ASP A 88 -4.88 -33.53 -0.31
CA ASP A 88 -3.77 -33.65 -1.28
C ASP A 88 -3.61 -32.41 -2.16
N ALA A 89 -4.60 -31.52 -2.20
CA ALA A 89 -4.63 -30.29 -2.95
C ALA A 89 -5.42 -29.20 -2.19
N PRO A 90 -4.82 -28.64 -1.14
CA PRO A 90 -5.47 -27.63 -0.33
C PRO A 90 -5.66 -26.34 -1.11
N LEU A 91 -6.74 -25.61 -0.84
CA LEU A 91 -7.06 -24.30 -1.42
C LEU A 91 -6.97 -23.16 -0.40
N GLY A 92 -6.62 -23.50 0.85
CA GLY A 92 -6.44 -22.53 1.91
C GLY A 92 -7.70 -22.17 2.66
N GLU A 93 -7.51 -21.52 3.79
CA GLU A 93 -8.56 -21.07 4.69
C GLU A 93 -8.17 -19.73 5.33
N VAL A 94 -9.13 -18.86 5.57
CA VAL A 94 -8.96 -17.68 6.43
C VAL A 94 -9.07 -18.15 7.88
N VAL A 95 -7.95 -18.23 8.58
CA VAL A 95 -7.86 -18.79 9.94
C VAL A 95 -8.06 -17.73 11.03
N SER A 96 -7.97 -16.45 10.68
CA SER A 96 -8.26 -15.34 11.59
C SER A 96 -8.78 -14.16 10.78
N ASN A 97 -9.85 -13.52 11.23
CA ASN A 97 -10.54 -12.45 10.52
C ASN A 97 -10.53 -11.15 11.31
N ASN A 98 -10.40 -10.02 10.59
CA ASN A 98 -10.67 -8.67 11.09
C ASN A 98 -9.95 -8.33 12.41
N ASN A 99 -8.68 -8.71 12.52
CA ASN A 99 -7.86 -8.35 13.67
C ASN A 99 -7.48 -6.86 13.58
N SER A 100 -7.56 -6.15 14.71
CA SER A 100 -7.16 -4.75 14.78
C SER A 100 -5.65 -4.59 14.55
N VAL A 101 -5.26 -3.58 13.76
CA VAL A 101 -3.87 -3.09 13.71
C VAL A 101 -3.60 -2.07 14.82
N GLY A 102 -4.65 -1.48 15.41
CA GLY A 102 -4.54 -0.37 16.36
C GLY A 102 -4.46 1.01 15.70
N LEU A 103 -4.68 1.09 14.38
CA LEU A 103 -4.72 2.35 13.65
C LEU A 103 -6.16 2.71 13.29
N PHE A 104 -6.69 3.72 13.96
CA PHE A 104 -8.00 4.31 13.68
C PHE A 104 -7.89 5.42 12.65
N SER A 105 -8.97 5.66 11.93
CA SER A 105 -9.04 6.66 10.86
C SER A 105 -7.86 6.55 9.87
N PRO A 106 -7.63 5.37 9.27
CA PRO A 106 -6.55 5.20 8.30
C PRO A 106 -6.80 6.06 7.06
N ALA A 107 -5.73 6.58 6.46
CA ALA A 107 -5.75 7.06 5.09
C ALA A 107 -5.82 5.88 4.12
N GLU A 108 -6.08 6.12 2.83
CA GLU A 108 -6.28 5.02 1.88
C GLU A 108 -4.98 4.27 1.55
N GLY A 109 -3.85 4.99 1.51
CA GLY A 109 -2.56 4.41 1.15
C GLY A 109 -1.90 3.63 2.28
N MET A 110 -1.41 2.43 1.97
CA MET A 110 -0.59 1.59 2.84
C MET A 110 0.42 0.78 2.03
N THR A 111 1.50 0.35 2.65
CA THR A 111 2.47 -0.56 2.02
C THR A 111 3.10 -1.49 3.05
N VAL A 112 3.59 -2.64 2.57
CA VAL A 112 4.37 -3.57 3.38
C VAL A 112 5.77 -3.68 2.80
N VAL A 113 6.76 -3.61 3.67
CA VAL A 113 8.18 -3.73 3.33
C VAL A 113 8.78 -4.88 4.12
N GLN A 114 9.33 -5.87 3.41
CA GLN A 114 10.11 -6.93 4.07
C GLN A 114 11.49 -6.40 4.47
N SER A 115 11.97 -6.77 5.66
CA SER A 115 13.32 -6.44 6.07
C SER A 115 14.34 -7.18 5.21
N ALA A 116 15.29 -6.46 4.62
CA ALA A 116 16.38 -7.04 3.83
C ALA A 116 17.38 -7.85 4.68
N THR A 117 17.42 -7.61 6.00
CA THR A 117 18.37 -8.22 6.93
C THR A 117 17.77 -9.29 7.81
N ASN A 118 16.43 -9.40 7.87
CA ASN A 118 15.73 -10.36 8.71
C ASN A 118 14.43 -10.84 8.02
N SER A 119 14.46 -12.05 7.48
CA SER A 119 13.30 -12.67 6.80
C SER A 119 12.08 -12.87 7.71
N SER A 120 12.31 -12.97 9.04
CA SER A 120 11.25 -13.10 10.05
C SER A 120 10.53 -11.78 10.37
N LEU A 121 10.76 -10.73 9.59
CA LEU A 121 10.30 -9.39 9.89
C LEU A 121 9.85 -8.65 8.61
N SER A 122 8.66 -8.14 8.68
CA SER A 122 8.14 -7.15 7.73
C SER A 122 7.57 -5.94 8.46
N TRP A 123 7.34 -4.88 7.73
CA TRP A 123 6.86 -3.61 8.25
C TRP A 123 5.63 -3.17 7.49
N LEU A 124 4.53 -2.89 8.19
CA LEU A 124 3.40 -2.17 7.64
C LEU A 124 3.62 -0.68 7.84
N ILE A 125 3.50 0.09 6.77
CA ILE A 125 3.51 1.56 6.81
C ILE A 125 2.12 2.03 6.39
N ALA A 126 1.46 2.81 7.26
CA ALA A 126 0.15 3.38 7.02
C ALA A 126 0.07 4.79 7.62
N GLN A 127 -0.88 5.59 7.17
CA GLN A 127 -1.08 6.96 7.65
C GLN A 127 -2.40 7.08 8.40
N ASN A 128 -2.41 7.85 9.48
CA ASN A 128 -3.66 8.31 10.11
C ASN A 128 -4.17 9.56 9.40
N ARG A 129 -5.40 9.53 8.91
CA ARG A 129 -6.04 10.63 8.17
C ARG A 129 -6.24 11.88 9.04
N GLY A 130 -6.58 11.71 10.32
CA GLY A 130 -6.91 12.81 11.22
C GLY A 130 -5.69 13.58 11.71
N THR A 131 -4.57 12.89 11.97
CA THR A 131 -3.30 13.50 12.45
C THR A 131 -2.30 13.70 11.32
N HIS A 132 -2.53 13.09 10.16
CA HIS A 132 -1.61 13.03 9.02
C HIS A 132 -0.25 12.36 9.33
N ALA A 133 -0.10 11.78 10.50
CA ALA A 133 1.12 11.09 10.91
C ALA A 133 1.20 9.70 10.24
N PHE A 134 2.43 9.29 9.91
CA PHE A 134 2.70 7.94 9.41
C PHE A 134 3.12 7.04 10.56
N TYR A 135 2.56 5.85 10.57
CA TYR A 135 2.78 4.82 11.56
C TYR A 135 3.47 3.63 10.92
N VAL A 136 4.45 3.07 11.60
CA VAL A 136 5.15 1.84 11.17
C VAL A 136 4.92 0.76 12.20
N TYR A 137 4.31 -0.32 11.77
CA TYR A 137 4.00 -1.48 12.62
C TYR A 137 4.87 -2.66 12.24
N LYS A 138 5.25 -3.43 13.23
CA LYS A 138 6.01 -4.67 13.06
C LYS A 138 5.07 -5.82 12.69
N ILE A 139 5.45 -6.59 11.66
CA ILE A 139 4.79 -7.83 11.26
C ILE A 139 5.72 -9.00 11.51
N THR A 140 5.23 -10.00 12.20
CA THR A 140 5.91 -11.28 12.46
C THR A 140 4.99 -12.44 12.09
N ASN A 141 5.44 -13.68 12.27
CA ASN A 141 4.59 -14.85 12.07
C ASN A 141 3.36 -14.90 13.00
N ASP A 142 3.40 -14.19 14.12
CA ASP A 142 2.27 -14.09 15.06
C ASP A 142 1.22 -13.05 14.64
N GLY A 143 1.49 -12.28 13.56
CA GLY A 143 0.64 -11.20 13.07
C GLY A 143 1.28 -9.82 13.19
N VAL A 144 0.46 -8.80 13.38
CA VAL A 144 0.86 -7.39 13.48
C VAL A 144 0.93 -6.99 14.96
N ASP A 145 2.05 -6.41 15.37
CA ASP A 145 2.18 -5.81 16.70
C ASP A 145 1.35 -4.49 16.72
N PRO A 146 0.37 -4.36 17.60
CA PRO A 146 -0.48 -3.17 17.65
C PRO A 146 0.24 -1.90 18.12
N GLU A 147 1.43 -2.03 18.71
CA GLU A 147 2.23 -0.88 19.11
C GLU A 147 3.16 -0.45 17.97
N PRO A 148 3.02 0.78 17.45
CA PRO A 148 3.87 1.24 16.37
C PRO A 148 5.33 1.40 16.82
N VAL A 149 6.25 0.93 16.00
CA VAL A 149 7.69 1.07 16.24
C VAL A 149 8.17 2.49 15.95
N SER A 150 7.54 3.15 15.00
CA SER A 150 7.89 4.50 14.58
C SER A 150 6.64 5.28 14.22
N ILE A 151 6.61 6.55 14.62
CA ILE A 151 5.57 7.51 14.24
C ILE A 151 6.29 8.72 13.66
N LEU A 152 5.97 9.06 12.42
CA LEU A 152 6.47 10.25 11.75
C LEU A 152 5.33 11.21 11.45
N ASP A 153 5.39 12.42 12.02
CA ASP A 153 4.59 13.56 11.61
C ASP A 153 5.46 14.49 10.74
N PRO A 154 5.40 14.41 9.40
CA PRO A 154 6.20 15.25 8.53
C PRO A 154 5.75 16.70 8.50
N PHE A 155 4.64 17.04 9.18
CA PHE A 155 3.92 18.30 9.04
C PHE A 155 3.98 19.19 10.26
N THR A 156 5.13 19.35 10.85
CA THR A 156 5.35 20.37 11.88
C THR A 156 5.18 21.79 11.35
N THR A 157 5.05 21.97 10.02
CA THR A 157 4.86 23.26 9.34
C THR A 157 3.94 23.14 8.12
N ASP A 158 2.74 23.70 8.19
CA ASP A 158 1.83 24.14 7.11
C ASP A 158 1.27 23.17 6.07
N ILE A 159 1.56 21.87 6.09
CA ILE A 159 0.94 20.93 5.15
C ILE A 159 -0.21 20.20 5.87
N ARG A 160 -1.28 20.89 6.14
CA ARG A 160 -2.36 20.43 7.03
C ARG A 160 -3.35 19.46 6.40
N GLU A 161 -3.21 19.11 5.11
CA GLU A 161 -4.24 18.37 4.37
C GLU A 161 -3.68 17.24 3.50
N PHE A 162 -2.51 16.69 3.84
CA PHE A 162 -1.98 15.56 3.10
C PHE A 162 -2.62 14.25 3.58
N GLU A 163 -3.33 13.60 2.68
CA GLU A 163 -3.85 12.26 2.88
C GLU A 163 -3.24 11.35 1.80
N ALA A 164 -2.66 10.22 2.23
CA ALA A 164 -2.02 9.27 1.32
C ALA A 164 -3.07 8.48 0.55
N ALA A 165 -2.96 8.48 -0.79
CA ALA A 165 -3.76 7.62 -1.65
C ALA A 165 -3.05 6.32 -1.99
N HIS A 166 -1.75 6.39 -2.25
CA HIS A 166 -0.91 5.25 -2.61
C HIS A 166 0.51 5.42 -2.08
N MET A 167 1.14 4.29 -1.75
CA MET A 167 2.52 4.22 -1.27
C MET A 167 3.30 3.17 -2.05
N SER A 168 4.45 3.56 -2.60
CA SER A 168 5.34 2.67 -3.33
C SER A 168 6.76 2.74 -2.76
N MET A 169 7.30 1.58 -2.36
CA MET A 169 8.67 1.48 -1.86
C MET A 169 9.64 1.26 -3.02
N ASN A 170 10.67 2.09 -3.09
CA ASN A 170 11.75 1.89 -4.05
C ASN A 170 12.46 0.56 -3.78
N PRO A 171 12.61 -0.31 -4.78
CA PRO A 171 13.19 -1.65 -4.58
C PRO A 171 14.68 -1.65 -4.27
N VAL A 172 15.37 -0.50 -4.46
CA VAL A 172 16.83 -0.41 -4.36
C VAL A 172 17.30 0.57 -3.30
N TYR A 173 16.62 1.74 -3.17
CA TYR A 173 17.18 2.89 -2.45
C TYR A 173 16.51 3.18 -1.10
N SER A 174 15.68 2.30 -0.57
CA SER A 174 15.00 2.51 0.71
C SER A 174 14.24 3.86 0.79
N ILE A 175 13.66 4.27 -0.33
CA ILE A 175 12.88 5.49 -0.47
C ILE A 175 11.42 5.12 -0.70
N LEU A 176 10.54 5.59 0.17
CA LEU A 176 9.09 5.48 0.03
C LEU A 176 8.57 6.71 -0.72
N ALA A 177 7.87 6.49 -1.83
CA ALA A 177 7.08 7.51 -2.50
C ALA A 177 5.64 7.44 -2.03
N VAL A 178 5.05 8.59 -1.68
CA VAL A 178 3.67 8.69 -1.21
C VAL A 178 2.91 9.67 -2.09
N ALA A 179 1.92 9.18 -2.82
CA ALA A 179 1.03 9.99 -3.64
C ALA A 179 -0.14 10.52 -2.80
N PRO A 180 -0.52 11.80 -2.95
CA PRO A 180 -1.61 12.41 -2.19
C PRO A 180 -2.99 12.06 -2.79
N LYS A 181 -4.00 11.89 -1.94
CA LYS A 181 -5.40 11.74 -2.36
C LYS A 181 -6.04 13.09 -2.68
N THR A 182 -5.78 14.07 -1.83
CA THR A 182 -6.40 15.40 -1.93
C THR A 182 -5.40 16.50 -1.50
N GLY A 183 -5.72 17.77 -1.75
CA GLY A 183 -5.02 18.92 -1.23
C GLY A 183 -3.73 19.26 -1.96
N LEU A 184 -2.61 19.01 -1.36
CA LEU A 184 -1.31 19.34 -1.92
C LEU A 184 -0.92 18.34 -3.01
N ARG A 185 -0.46 18.88 -4.12
CA ARG A 185 -0.17 18.16 -5.35
C ARG A 185 1.26 17.63 -5.40
N ASN A 186 1.86 17.44 -4.24
CA ASN A 186 3.25 17.01 -4.11
C ASN A 186 3.28 15.51 -3.82
N VAL A 187 4.21 14.79 -4.44
CA VAL A 187 4.59 13.46 -3.98
C VAL A 187 5.59 13.63 -2.85
N MET A 188 5.37 12.98 -1.73
CA MET A 188 6.36 12.95 -0.67
C MET A 188 7.33 11.79 -0.87
N LEU A 189 8.60 12.07 -0.66
CA LEU A 189 9.66 11.07 -0.57
C LEU A 189 10.11 10.96 0.88
N MET A 190 10.17 9.74 1.38
CA MET A 190 10.60 9.43 2.74
C MET A 190 11.71 8.39 2.72
N ASN A 191 12.69 8.51 3.62
CA ASN A 191 13.66 7.44 3.84
C ASN A 191 13.07 6.43 4.81
N PHE A 192 13.23 5.16 4.52
CA PHE A 192 12.81 4.07 5.37
C PHE A 192 14.00 3.17 5.73
N ASN A 193 14.21 2.94 7.01
CA ASN A 193 15.20 2.00 7.49
C ASN A 193 14.52 0.65 7.78
N ASP A 194 14.65 -0.31 6.88
CA ASP A 194 14.00 -1.62 6.94
C ASP A 194 14.57 -2.55 8.03
N THR A 195 15.70 -2.20 8.65
CA THR A 195 16.26 -2.92 9.79
C THR A 195 15.60 -2.48 11.10
N SER A 196 15.33 -1.19 11.25
CA SER A 196 14.80 -0.60 12.49
C SER A 196 13.33 -0.20 12.43
N GLY A 197 12.70 -0.17 11.24
CA GLY A 197 11.34 0.32 11.05
C GLY A 197 11.21 1.85 11.15
N VAL A 198 12.31 2.59 11.11
CA VAL A 198 12.27 4.06 11.26
C VAL A 198 12.01 4.71 9.91
N LEU A 199 10.95 5.52 9.87
CA LEU A 199 10.59 6.38 8.75
C LEU A 199 11.04 7.82 9.03
N SER A 200 11.61 8.50 8.04
CA SER A 200 12.01 9.90 8.14
C SER A 200 11.70 10.66 6.85
N PHE A 201 11.35 11.94 6.97
CA PHE A 201 11.12 12.79 5.81
C PHE A 201 12.40 13.00 5.01
N ASN A 202 12.31 12.89 3.68
CA ASN A 202 13.42 13.16 2.76
C ASN A 202 13.17 14.47 2.01
N SER A 203 12.19 14.48 1.12
CA SER A 203 11.92 15.60 0.21
C SER A 203 10.50 15.50 -0.38
N GLN A 204 10.16 16.48 -1.20
CA GLN A 204 8.91 16.46 -1.97
C GLN A 204 9.21 16.69 -3.44
N ILE A 205 8.50 15.98 -4.31
CA ILE A 205 8.44 16.30 -5.73
C ILE A 205 7.35 17.34 -5.90
N LEU A 206 7.78 18.60 -6.07
CA LEU A 206 6.86 19.73 -6.19
C LEU A 206 6.12 19.70 -7.52
N ASN A 207 4.83 19.97 -7.49
CA ASN A 207 4.00 20.06 -8.69
C ASN A 207 4.31 21.29 -9.57
N THR A 208 5.18 22.20 -9.17
CA THR A 208 5.58 23.38 -9.93
C THR A 208 6.35 23.08 -11.23
N GLY A 209 6.85 21.85 -11.38
CA GLY A 209 7.52 21.38 -12.60
C GLY A 209 6.58 20.82 -13.67
N PHE A 210 5.30 20.63 -13.36
CA PHE A 210 4.33 20.14 -14.34
C PHE A 210 3.85 21.30 -15.22
N PRO A 211 3.93 21.13 -16.55
CA PRO A 211 3.31 22.09 -17.45
C PRO A 211 1.79 22.07 -17.20
N ASP A 212 1.25 23.23 -17.04
CA ASP A 212 -0.18 23.53 -16.91
C ASP A 212 -0.95 23.00 -15.70
N ASP A 213 -1.43 24.02 -15.05
CA ASP A 213 -2.69 24.16 -14.37
C ASP A 213 -2.95 23.40 -13.08
N ALA A 214 -3.14 24.20 -12.22
CA ALA A 214 -3.56 24.23 -10.83
C ALA A 214 -4.66 23.23 -10.38
N LYS A 215 -5.14 22.32 -11.19
CA LYS A 215 -6.34 21.52 -10.90
C LYS A 215 -6.18 19.99 -11.00
N GLN A 216 -5.00 19.49 -11.27
CA GLN A 216 -4.79 18.07 -11.48
C GLN A 216 -4.02 17.47 -10.30
N ASN A 217 -4.62 16.52 -9.61
CA ASN A 217 -3.98 15.80 -8.51
C ASN A 217 -3.16 14.65 -9.06
N ILE A 218 -1.99 14.41 -8.47
CA ILE A 218 -1.27 13.15 -8.66
C ILE A 218 -2.14 12.07 -8.02
N TYR A 219 -2.42 11.02 -8.79
CA TYR A 219 -3.28 9.93 -8.36
C TYR A 219 -2.47 8.76 -7.81
N ASP A 220 -1.34 8.46 -8.46
CA ASP A 220 -0.52 7.32 -8.13
C ASP A 220 0.97 7.59 -8.41
N ALA A 221 1.84 6.87 -7.72
CA ALA A 221 3.28 6.95 -7.85
C ALA A 221 3.88 5.55 -7.73
N GLU A 222 4.59 5.07 -8.76
CA GLU A 222 5.16 3.73 -8.79
C GLU A 222 6.61 3.73 -9.28
N TRP A 223 7.49 3.00 -8.59
CA TRP A 223 8.89 2.88 -8.93
C TRP A 223 9.13 1.87 -10.06
N SER A 224 10.11 2.14 -10.91
CA SER A 224 10.66 1.13 -11.81
C SER A 224 11.35 0.00 -11.02
N ASN A 225 11.43 -1.19 -11.61
CA ASN A 225 12.05 -2.35 -10.96
C ASN A 225 13.52 -2.14 -10.59
N ASP A 226 14.22 -1.26 -11.30
CA ASP A 226 15.62 -0.89 -11.03
C ASP A 226 15.74 0.30 -10.06
N GLY A 227 14.60 0.84 -9.57
CA GLY A 227 14.53 1.96 -8.65
C GLY A 227 15.00 3.30 -9.21
N SER A 228 15.40 3.38 -10.48
CA SER A 228 15.96 4.60 -11.06
C SER A 228 14.90 5.64 -11.43
N LYS A 229 13.66 5.22 -11.64
CA LYS A 229 12.58 6.05 -12.14
C LYS A 229 11.33 5.94 -11.28
N LEU A 230 10.65 7.06 -11.10
CA LEU A 230 9.32 7.12 -10.48
C LEU A 230 8.30 7.58 -11.53
N TYR A 231 7.31 6.74 -11.78
CA TYR A 231 6.19 7.05 -12.65
C TYR A 231 5.08 7.69 -11.82
N LEU A 232 4.54 8.80 -12.31
CA LEU A 232 3.50 9.56 -11.64
C LEU A 232 2.29 9.66 -12.57
N SER A 233 1.16 9.10 -12.16
CA SER A 233 -0.09 9.30 -12.87
C SER A 233 -0.84 10.51 -12.32
N ARG A 234 -1.51 11.26 -13.20
CA ARG A 234 -2.34 12.41 -12.83
C ARG A 234 -3.79 12.18 -13.24
N TYR A 235 -4.68 12.60 -12.37
CA TYR A 235 -6.10 12.59 -12.65
C TYR A 235 -6.49 13.91 -13.35
N GLY A 236 -7.15 13.80 -14.50
CA GLY A 236 -7.63 14.97 -15.26
C GLY A 236 -8.70 15.75 -14.50
N ALA A 237 -8.81 17.06 -14.80
CA ALA A 237 -9.89 17.89 -14.25
C ALA A 237 -11.26 17.31 -14.64
N PHE A 238 -12.29 17.58 -13.85
CA PHE A 238 -13.66 17.02 -13.94
C PHE A 238 -14.32 16.96 -15.33
N ASN A 239 -13.75 17.66 -16.31
CA ASN A 239 -14.26 17.72 -17.70
C ASN A 239 -13.25 17.25 -18.75
N GLU A 240 -12.09 16.75 -18.37
CA GLU A 240 -11.07 16.26 -19.28
C GLU A 240 -10.87 14.76 -19.09
N LEU A 241 -11.13 14.01 -20.17
CA LEU A 241 -11.02 12.56 -20.21
C LEU A 241 -9.56 12.06 -20.30
N SER A 242 -8.57 12.95 -20.21
CA SER A 242 -7.16 12.62 -20.34
C SER A 242 -6.47 12.61 -18.97
N GLY A 243 -5.94 11.46 -18.59
CA GLY A 243 -4.93 11.35 -17.54
C GLY A 243 -3.53 11.50 -18.15
N ASP A 244 -2.61 12.11 -17.41
CA ASP A 244 -1.22 12.25 -17.80
C ASP A 244 -0.34 11.25 -17.04
N LEU A 245 0.73 10.81 -17.68
CA LEU A 245 1.77 10.00 -17.05
C LEU A 245 3.11 10.74 -17.15
N TYR A 246 3.76 10.93 -16.02
CA TYR A 246 5.03 11.63 -15.91
C TYR A 246 6.12 10.71 -15.40
N LEU A 247 7.35 11.04 -15.74
CA LEU A 247 8.55 10.36 -15.30
C LEU A 247 9.41 11.31 -14.48
N PHE A 248 9.76 10.89 -13.28
CA PHE A 248 10.80 11.50 -12.47
C PHE A 248 12.02 10.58 -12.46
N ASP A 249 13.15 11.04 -12.99
CA ASP A 249 14.38 10.27 -13.14
C ASP A 249 15.37 10.65 -12.02
N LEU A 250 15.65 9.72 -11.13
CA LEU A 250 16.62 9.91 -10.04
C LEU A 250 18.07 10.03 -10.55
N THR A 251 18.35 9.53 -11.74
CA THR A 251 19.70 9.58 -12.34
C THR A 251 19.97 10.90 -13.05
N ASP A 252 18.94 11.67 -13.34
CA ASP A 252 19.06 13.01 -13.90
C ASP A 252 19.40 14.02 -12.81
N SER A 253 20.54 14.67 -12.91
CA SER A 253 21.00 15.70 -11.97
C SER A 253 20.07 16.91 -11.87
N LEU A 254 19.18 17.10 -12.84
CA LEU A 254 18.17 18.16 -12.87
C LEU A 254 16.83 17.72 -12.32
N ASN A 255 16.63 16.41 -12.05
CA ASN A 255 15.37 15.83 -11.59
C ASN A 255 14.16 16.34 -12.40
N LEU A 256 14.30 16.39 -13.72
CA LEU A 256 13.25 16.94 -14.60
C LEU A 256 12.11 15.93 -14.70
N ILE A 257 10.92 16.43 -14.43
CA ILE A 257 9.68 15.69 -14.69
C ILE A 257 9.39 15.79 -16.19
N GLN A 258 9.33 14.65 -16.87
CA GLN A 258 9.03 14.57 -18.29
C GLN A 258 7.67 13.91 -18.50
N SER A 259 6.83 14.51 -19.35
CA SER A 259 5.64 13.81 -19.86
C SER A 259 6.08 12.67 -20.78
N ILE A 260 5.54 11.46 -20.56
CA ILE A 260 5.82 10.29 -21.40
C ILE A 260 4.65 9.92 -22.32
N LEU A 261 3.56 10.64 -22.23
CA LEU A 261 2.46 10.52 -23.20
C LEU A 261 2.66 11.57 -24.30
N PRO A 262 2.47 11.21 -25.59
CA PRO A 262 2.47 12.19 -26.65
C PRO A 262 1.32 13.19 -26.43
N ASP A 263 1.58 14.47 -26.69
CA ASP A 263 0.54 15.48 -26.78
C ASP A 263 -0.54 15.00 -27.76
N PRO A 264 -1.83 15.15 -27.44
CA PRO A 264 -2.94 14.69 -28.28
C PRO A 264 -3.02 15.40 -29.62
#